data_17d6c2d89c6591c912b3a75c2114b895
#
_entry.id   17d6c2d89c6591c912b3a75c2114b895
#
_cell.length_a   1.000
_cell.length_b   1.000
_cell.length_c   1.000
_cell.angle_alpha   90.00
_cell.angle_beta   90.00
_cell.angle_gamma   90.00
#
_symmetry.space_group_name_H-M   'P 1'
#
loop_
_entity.id
_entity.type
_entity.pdbx_description
1 polymer ?
#
loop_
_entity_poly.entity_id
_entity_poly.type
_entity_poly.pdbx_seq_one_letter_code
_entity_poly.pdbx_strand_id
1 'polypeptide(L)'
;MAEMNIKQIIDRLNAEFTGDTRKLVFWYDDNGEFVEDMQNVELDNAKVYFLQPDNQFATKLFLERQDTTTNYLVYAPFPKPDVRDNHLEDTLLYSRRFFADRASLLSVDLGIDEKYKPIIEKHIKFFANKERTQRFYDLEIENFNEENIITGLLSAICRTRTCSFEEVIRVMLTDGELADNKFLSEVDKYGLLDDFWKLCEQHFGYTDVKPTLEKLVVTMFVTYTAKYIGGELPKPWKVFLSYKAGNIIAFMDNLMNNILYRGRYDELSAHVASGLNVQKAFSDYSPDDLVNCDTFLAVDQILIKWIVERLLAEDVGATLDSLTTPQICEKRSKMHFGEKTGGCYQMLDSAYQIIQAGNYRCPDSFKEILRQYQEEDFRLDYEYRRFYSAYDQLEETAAFEPLRDLVENIYTNEYLEMLLPKWNAAIQEPDAFMALPLQRDFYARNLKNAKERTVV
;
A
#
# COMPACT_ATOMS: atom_id res chain seq x y z
N MET A 1 -27.35 8.79 16.51
CA MET A 1 -28.00 7.47 16.41
C MET A 1 -27.69 6.55 17.60
N ALA A 2 -26.44 6.39 18.05
CA ALA A 2 -26.17 5.67 19.33
C ALA A 2 -26.93 6.26 20.54
N GLU A 3 -27.19 7.58 20.53
CA GLU A 3 -28.02 8.21 21.56
C GLU A 3 -29.51 7.83 21.49
N MET A 4 -30.02 7.45 20.30
CA MET A 4 -31.40 7.05 20.13
C MET A 4 -31.67 5.69 20.76
N ASN A 5 -30.69 4.78 20.70
CA ASN A 5 -30.77 3.42 21.27
C ASN A 5 -30.84 3.46 22.80
N ILE A 6 -30.00 4.27 23.45
CA ILE A 6 -30.06 4.49 24.92
C ILE A 6 -31.32 5.23 25.33
N LYS A 7 -31.78 6.19 24.57
CA LYS A 7 -33.01 6.93 24.86
C LYS A 7 -34.23 6.00 24.91
N GLN A 8 -34.35 5.04 23.98
CA GLN A 8 -35.43 4.06 24.00
C GLN A 8 -35.37 3.16 25.25
N ILE A 9 -34.15 2.77 25.69
CA ILE A 9 -33.99 2.01 26.93
C ILE A 9 -34.39 2.86 28.14
N ILE A 10 -33.96 4.12 28.21
CA ILE A 10 -34.29 5.06 29.28
C ILE A 10 -35.80 5.28 29.34
N ASP A 11 -36.46 5.49 28.20
CA ASP A 11 -37.91 5.66 28.11
C ASP A 11 -38.65 4.42 28.61
N ARG A 12 -38.20 3.21 28.24
CA ARG A 12 -38.77 1.94 28.76
C ARG A 12 -38.51 1.75 30.26
N LEU A 13 -37.31 2.10 30.74
CA LEU A 13 -36.98 2.03 32.16
C LEU A 13 -37.84 3.01 32.95
N ASN A 14 -37.96 4.27 32.50
CA ASN A 14 -38.80 5.28 33.16
C ASN A 14 -40.28 4.84 33.24
N ALA A 15 -40.77 4.14 32.21
CA ALA A 15 -42.12 3.56 32.22
C ALA A 15 -42.32 2.52 33.33
N GLU A 16 -41.24 1.78 33.69
CA GLU A 16 -41.31 0.83 34.82
C GLU A 16 -41.50 1.51 36.18
N PHE A 17 -40.99 2.74 36.32
CA PHE A 17 -41.01 3.49 37.61
C PHE A 17 -42.19 4.46 37.74
N THR A 18 -43.25 4.25 37.01
CA THR A 18 -44.51 5.04 37.11
C THR A 18 -45.38 4.61 38.29
N GLY A 19 -46.05 5.54 39.00
CA GLY A 19 -46.96 5.29 40.10
C GLY A 19 -46.37 5.55 41.49
N ASP A 20 -47.22 5.50 42.54
CA ASP A 20 -46.90 5.96 43.88
C ASP A 20 -46.26 4.94 44.80
N THR A 21 -46.12 3.70 44.38
CA THR A 21 -45.51 2.62 45.20
C THR A 21 -44.04 2.45 44.81
N ARG A 22 -43.20 2.23 45.85
CA ARG A 22 -41.79 1.90 45.63
C ARG A 22 -41.63 0.69 44.73
N LYS A 23 -40.69 0.79 43.78
CA LYS A 23 -40.38 -0.25 42.82
C LYS A 23 -38.88 -0.56 42.80
N LEU A 24 -38.58 -1.85 42.74
CA LEU A 24 -37.25 -2.38 42.45
C LEU A 24 -37.34 -3.08 41.10
N VAL A 25 -36.44 -2.70 40.18
CA VAL A 25 -36.31 -3.30 38.86
C VAL A 25 -34.91 -3.89 38.75
N PHE A 26 -34.81 -5.18 38.46
CA PHE A 26 -33.52 -5.84 38.26
C PHE A 26 -33.28 -6.06 36.78
N TRP A 27 -32.09 -5.69 36.37
CA TRP A 27 -31.60 -5.95 35.03
C TRP A 27 -30.26 -6.69 35.11
N TYR A 28 -30.29 -8.00 34.81
CA TYR A 28 -29.09 -8.80 34.60
C TYR A 28 -28.73 -8.71 33.14
N ASP A 29 -27.58 -8.06 32.88
CA ASP A 29 -26.97 -7.88 31.56
C ASP A 29 -25.87 -8.95 31.41
N ASP A 30 -26.26 -10.11 30.90
CA ASP A 30 -25.46 -11.34 30.93
C ASP A 30 -24.07 -11.19 30.33
N ASN A 31 -23.92 -10.33 29.34
CA ASN A 31 -22.68 -10.08 28.61
C ASN A 31 -22.02 -8.72 28.94
N GLY A 32 -22.63 -7.90 29.80
CA GLY A 32 -22.17 -6.55 30.10
C GLY A 32 -22.28 -5.59 28.91
N GLU A 33 -23.29 -5.76 28.07
CA GLU A 33 -23.46 -5.04 26.81
C GLU A 33 -23.72 -3.53 27.02
N PHE A 34 -24.29 -3.16 28.17
CA PHE A 34 -24.73 -1.79 28.47
C PHE A 34 -23.93 -1.10 29.59
N VAL A 35 -22.78 -1.65 29.99
CA VAL A 35 -22.00 -1.13 31.14
C VAL A 35 -21.60 0.33 30.94
N GLU A 36 -21.05 0.67 29.78
CA GLU A 36 -20.62 2.06 29.50
C GLU A 36 -21.81 3.03 29.46
N ASP A 37 -22.90 2.57 28.92
CA ASP A 37 -24.13 3.37 28.81
C ASP A 37 -24.74 3.63 30.17
N MET A 38 -24.83 2.60 31.02
CA MET A 38 -25.47 2.69 32.35
C MET A 38 -24.70 3.55 33.36
N GLN A 39 -23.40 3.80 33.16
CA GLN A 39 -22.60 4.69 34.02
C GLN A 39 -23.10 6.14 34.02
N ASN A 40 -23.74 6.57 32.93
CA ASN A 40 -24.17 7.95 32.73
C ASN A 40 -25.69 8.10 32.62
N VAL A 41 -26.45 7.04 32.91
CA VAL A 41 -27.92 7.07 32.81
C VAL A 41 -28.52 7.75 34.04
N GLU A 42 -29.36 8.76 33.79
CA GLU A 42 -30.22 9.38 34.78
C GLU A 42 -31.68 8.98 34.48
N LEU A 43 -32.35 8.46 35.50
CA LEU A 43 -33.76 8.08 35.45
C LEU A 43 -34.61 9.13 36.20
N ASP A 44 -35.80 9.43 35.67
CA ASP A 44 -36.69 10.49 36.21
C ASP A 44 -37.10 10.24 37.66
N ASN A 45 -37.48 8.97 37.99
CA ASN A 45 -38.06 8.57 39.26
C ASN A 45 -37.33 7.42 39.94
N ALA A 46 -36.07 7.11 39.57
CA ALA A 46 -35.31 6.05 40.16
C ALA A 46 -33.82 6.32 40.15
N LYS A 47 -33.08 5.64 41.01
CA LYS A 47 -31.63 5.64 41.00
C LYS A 47 -31.06 4.36 40.42
N VAL A 48 -29.94 4.44 39.73
CA VAL A 48 -29.19 3.26 39.26
C VAL A 48 -28.28 2.77 40.38
N TYR A 49 -28.41 1.48 40.73
CA TYR A 49 -27.53 0.80 41.67
C TYR A 49 -26.77 -0.32 40.96
N PHE A 50 -25.45 -0.21 40.95
CA PHE A 50 -24.59 -1.23 40.32
C PHE A 50 -24.35 -2.40 41.25
N LEU A 51 -24.92 -3.57 40.91
CA LEU A 51 -24.70 -4.82 41.61
C LEU A 51 -23.38 -5.45 41.17
N GLN A 52 -22.64 -6.01 42.14
CA GLN A 52 -21.42 -6.78 41.91
C GLN A 52 -21.61 -8.20 42.47
N PRO A 53 -20.91 -9.22 41.94
CA PRO A 53 -21.06 -10.60 42.39
C PRO A 53 -20.80 -10.77 43.91
N ASP A 54 -19.88 -9.98 44.46
CA ASP A 54 -19.44 -10.06 45.87
C ASP A 54 -20.21 -9.17 46.83
N ASN A 55 -21.08 -8.27 46.36
CA ASN A 55 -21.82 -7.35 47.21
C ASN A 55 -23.30 -7.67 47.38
N GLN A 56 -23.80 -8.81 46.92
CA GLN A 56 -25.21 -9.17 46.87
C GLN A 56 -25.90 -9.09 48.27
N PHE A 57 -25.24 -9.60 49.31
CA PHE A 57 -25.80 -9.54 50.66
C PHE A 57 -25.87 -8.11 51.19
N ALA A 58 -24.86 -7.31 50.99
CA ALA A 58 -24.85 -5.89 51.37
C ALA A 58 -25.95 -5.12 50.58
N THR A 59 -26.12 -5.41 49.32
CA THR A 59 -27.17 -4.84 48.47
C THR A 59 -28.57 -5.22 48.99
N LYS A 60 -28.78 -6.47 49.40
CA LYS A 60 -30.03 -6.88 50.04
C LYS A 60 -30.33 -6.09 51.28
N LEU A 61 -29.37 -6.01 52.21
CA LEU A 61 -29.50 -5.23 53.44
C LEU A 61 -29.80 -3.76 53.16
N PHE A 62 -29.13 -3.18 52.19
CA PHE A 62 -29.35 -1.80 51.77
C PHE A 62 -30.80 -1.59 51.26
N LEU A 63 -31.24 -2.43 50.30
CA LEU A 63 -32.54 -2.25 49.69
C LEU A 63 -33.71 -2.59 50.62
N GLU A 64 -33.54 -3.52 51.56
CA GLU A 64 -34.65 -3.99 52.44
C GLU A 64 -34.70 -3.32 53.82
N ARG A 65 -33.58 -2.73 54.27
CA ARG A 65 -33.49 -2.17 55.64
C ARG A 65 -33.01 -0.72 55.71
N GLN A 66 -32.14 -0.29 54.79
CA GLN A 66 -31.54 1.05 54.90
C GLN A 66 -32.28 2.08 54.06
N ASP A 67 -32.61 1.75 52.81
CA ASP A 67 -33.41 2.62 51.94
C ASP A 67 -34.64 1.83 51.45
N THR A 68 -35.74 2.05 52.13
CA THR A 68 -37.01 1.37 51.83
C THR A 68 -38.00 2.21 51.01
N THR A 69 -37.60 3.42 50.59
CA THR A 69 -38.48 4.41 49.96
C THR A 69 -38.11 4.74 48.54
N THR A 70 -36.80 4.73 48.20
CA THR A 70 -36.33 5.08 46.88
C THR A 70 -36.53 3.96 45.89
N ASN A 71 -36.92 4.31 44.66
CA ASN A 71 -36.94 3.42 43.53
C ASN A 71 -35.53 3.12 43.04
N TYR A 72 -35.23 1.86 42.73
CA TYR A 72 -33.92 1.47 42.21
C TYR A 72 -34.04 0.59 40.99
N LEU A 73 -33.23 0.96 39.96
CA LEU A 73 -32.78 0.03 38.93
C LEU A 73 -31.51 -0.66 39.46
N VAL A 74 -31.59 -1.92 39.78
CA VAL A 74 -30.44 -2.76 40.18
C VAL A 74 -29.86 -3.36 38.91
N TYR A 75 -28.77 -2.75 38.42
CA TYR A 75 -28.09 -3.18 37.20
C TYR A 75 -26.93 -4.11 37.57
N ALA A 76 -26.92 -5.31 36.99
CA ALA A 76 -25.94 -6.36 37.20
C ALA A 76 -25.29 -6.68 35.83
N PRO A 77 -24.02 -6.27 35.57
CA PRO A 77 -23.32 -6.59 34.33
C PRO A 77 -22.75 -8.02 34.33
N PHE A 78 -23.56 -8.97 34.69
CA PHE A 78 -23.23 -10.40 34.76
C PHE A 78 -24.51 -11.23 34.75
N PRO A 79 -24.43 -12.54 34.36
CA PRO A 79 -25.56 -13.43 34.35
C PRO A 79 -26.21 -13.59 35.74
N LYS A 80 -27.52 -13.73 35.77
CA LYS A 80 -28.22 -14.04 37.01
C LYS A 80 -27.63 -15.32 37.63
N PRO A 81 -27.16 -15.27 38.91
CA PRO A 81 -26.68 -16.47 39.60
C PRO A 81 -27.76 -17.52 39.77
N ASP A 82 -27.34 -18.76 39.92
CA ASP A 82 -28.27 -19.85 40.29
C ASP A 82 -28.97 -19.55 41.62
N VAL A 83 -30.18 -20.07 41.76
CA VAL A 83 -31.04 -19.83 42.95
C VAL A 83 -30.31 -20.08 44.27
N ARG A 84 -29.41 -21.06 44.31
CA ARG A 84 -28.63 -21.40 45.52
C ARG A 84 -27.55 -20.38 45.87
N ASP A 85 -27.03 -19.68 44.88
CA ASP A 85 -25.92 -18.74 44.99
C ASP A 85 -26.39 -17.27 44.93
N ASN A 86 -27.69 -17.05 44.71
CA ASN A 86 -28.28 -15.72 44.59
C ASN A 86 -28.87 -15.26 45.94
N HIS A 87 -28.15 -14.44 46.66
CA HIS A 87 -28.61 -13.86 47.93
C HIS A 87 -29.78 -12.87 47.80
N LEU A 88 -30.16 -12.49 46.58
CA LEU A 88 -31.26 -11.58 46.27
C LEU A 88 -32.49 -12.30 45.70
N GLU A 89 -32.52 -13.65 45.71
CA GLU A 89 -33.58 -14.41 45.06
C GLU A 89 -34.98 -14.10 45.64
N ASP A 90 -35.09 -13.94 46.96
CA ASP A 90 -36.35 -13.55 47.61
C ASP A 90 -36.74 -12.10 47.32
N THR A 91 -35.76 -11.16 47.20
CA THR A 91 -36.00 -9.78 46.76
C THR A 91 -36.52 -9.74 45.32
N LEU A 92 -36.02 -10.65 44.46
CA LEU A 92 -36.48 -10.79 43.07
C LEU A 92 -37.92 -11.24 42.94
N LEU A 93 -38.48 -11.97 43.93
CA LEU A 93 -39.86 -12.47 43.87
C LEU A 93 -40.91 -11.33 43.89
N TYR A 94 -40.60 -10.18 44.50
CA TYR A 94 -41.49 -9.01 44.56
C TYR A 94 -40.97 -7.81 43.78
N SER A 95 -39.91 -8.02 42.97
CA SER A 95 -39.34 -7.03 42.08
C SER A 95 -39.76 -7.26 40.63
N ARG A 96 -39.55 -6.26 39.80
CA ARG A 96 -39.70 -6.41 38.36
C ARG A 96 -38.36 -6.77 37.72
N ARG A 97 -38.43 -7.44 36.56
CA ARG A 97 -37.27 -7.75 35.75
C ARG A 97 -37.31 -6.94 34.46
N PHE A 98 -36.18 -6.36 34.10
CA PHE A 98 -35.99 -5.67 32.84
C PHE A 98 -35.08 -6.48 31.95
N PHE A 99 -35.36 -6.46 30.68
CA PHE A 99 -34.53 -7.09 29.65
C PHE A 99 -34.39 -6.15 28.48
N ALA A 100 -33.18 -5.96 28.02
CA ALA A 100 -32.88 -5.33 26.75
C ALA A 100 -31.92 -6.22 25.95
N ASP A 101 -32.15 -6.30 24.67
CA ASP A 101 -31.33 -7.03 23.70
C ASP A 101 -30.71 -6.02 22.77
N ARG A 102 -29.43 -5.79 22.91
CA ARG A 102 -28.69 -4.80 22.13
C ARG A 102 -28.70 -5.14 20.64
N ALA A 103 -28.63 -6.43 20.29
CA ALA A 103 -28.64 -6.85 18.89
C ALA A 103 -29.95 -6.50 18.21
N SER A 104 -31.09 -6.70 18.89
CA SER A 104 -32.40 -6.29 18.39
C SER A 104 -32.50 -4.77 18.22
N LEU A 105 -32.03 -4.01 19.20
CA LEU A 105 -32.06 -2.55 19.13
C LEU A 105 -31.20 -2.04 17.96
N LEU A 106 -29.97 -2.54 17.83
CA LEU A 106 -29.08 -2.20 16.72
C LEU A 106 -29.66 -2.59 15.36
N SER A 107 -30.28 -3.78 15.26
CA SER A 107 -30.89 -4.24 14.01
C SER A 107 -32.04 -3.32 13.58
N VAL A 108 -32.87 -2.87 14.51
CA VAL A 108 -33.97 -1.93 14.24
C VAL A 108 -33.43 -0.56 13.83
N ASP A 109 -32.47 -0.01 14.58
CA ASP A 109 -31.92 1.31 14.31
C ASP A 109 -31.21 1.39 12.96
N LEU A 110 -30.49 0.32 12.59
CA LEU A 110 -29.75 0.22 11.31
C LEU A 110 -30.62 -0.25 10.15
N GLY A 111 -31.84 -0.74 10.41
CA GLY A 111 -32.68 -1.34 9.38
C GLY A 111 -32.15 -2.69 8.88
N ILE A 112 -31.45 -3.42 9.73
CA ILE A 112 -30.91 -4.76 9.42
C ILE A 112 -32.05 -5.78 9.47
N ASP A 113 -32.18 -6.57 8.39
CA ASP A 113 -33.14 -7.65 8.30
C ASP A 113 -32.93 -8.69 9.43
N GLU A 114 -34.01 -9.18 10.04
CA GLU A 114 -33.97 -10.11 11.19
C GLU A 114 -33.11 -11.37 10.92
N LYS A 115 -33.06 -11.81 9.67
CA LYS A 115 -32.19 -12.95 9.26
C LYS A 115 -30.70 -12.74 9.52
N TYR A 116 -30.23 -11.49 9.63
CA TYR A 116 -28.82 -11.13 9.90
C TYR A 116 -28.55 -10.78 11.36
N LYS A 117 -29.60 -10.70 12.21
CA LYS A 117 -29.45 -10.46 13.64
C LYS A 117 -28.47 -11.42 14.33
N PRO A 118 -28.43 -12.73 14.01
CA PRO A 118 -27.45 -13.66 14.61
C PRO A 118 -26.00 -13.24 14.40
N ILE A 119 -25.68 -12.50 13.33
CA ILE A 119 -24.33 -11.99 13.09
C ILE A 119 -23.99 -10.88 14.08
N ILE A 120 -24.95 -9.97 14.32
CA ILE A 120 -24.81 -8.91 15.34
C ILE A 120 -24.66 -9.54 16.73
N GLU A 121 -25.45 -10.54 17.07
CA GLU A 121 -25.36 -11.28 18.35
C GLU A 121 -23.99 -11.95 18.52
N LYS A 122 -23.48 -12.62 17.48
CA LYS A 122 -22.14 -13.25 17.49
C LYS A 122 -21.04 -12.25 17.85
N HIS A 123 -21.16 -11.01 17.36
CA HIS A 123 -20.15 -9.96 17.53
C HIS A 123 -20.58 -8.84 18.50
N ILE A 124 -21.52 -9.12 19.40
CA ILE A 124 -22.10 -8.12 20.30
C ILE A 124 -21.06 -7.39 21.17
N LYS A 125 -19.96 -8.05 21.53
CA LYS A 125 -18.84 -7.45 22.25
C LYS A 125 -18.19 -6.26 21.52
N PHE A 126 -18.27 -6.26 20.19
CA PHE A 126 -17.80 -5.11 19.40
C PHE A 126 -18.65 -3.87 19.70
N PHE A 127 -19.97 -4.03 19.82
CA PHE A 127 -20.93 -2.95 20.04
C PHE A 127 -21.06 -2.52 21.51
N ALA A 128 -20.33 -3.15 22.43
CA ALA A 128 -20.31 -2.74 23.84
C ALA A 128 -19.65 -1.37 24.07
N ASN A 129 -18.85 -0.87 23.12
CA ASN A 129 -18.19 0.44 23.20
C ASN A 129 -18.85 1.46 22.26
N LYS A 130 -19.23 2.60 22.81
CA LYS A 130 -19.96 3.67 22.09
C LYS A 130 -19.19 4.22 20.89
N GLU A 131 -17.89 4.43 21.04
CA GLU A 131 -17.04 4.97 19.96
C GLU A 131 -16.91 4.01 18.77
N ARG A 132 -16.72 2.71 19.03
CA ARG A 132 -16.68 1.70 17.96
C ARG A 132 -18.04 1.57 17.26
N THR A 133 -19.10 1.53 18.04
CA THR A 133 -20.46 1.49 17.50
C THR A 133 -20.72 2.70 16.61
N GLN A 134 -20.34 3.89 17.04
CA GLN A 134 -20.49 5.10 16.23
C GLN A 134 -19.73 5.03 14.91
N ARG A 135 -18.49 4.51 14.91
CA ARG A 135 -17.72 4.32 13.66
C ARG A 135 -18.42 3.37 12.68
N PHE A 136 -19.07 2.33 13.19
CA PHE A 136 -19.85 1.42 12.35
C PHE A 136 -21.05 2.14 11.71
N TYR A 137 -21.75 3.00 12.46
CA TYR A 137 -22.83 3.85 11.94
C TYR A 137 -22.33 4.83 10.89
N ASP A 138 -21.17 5.45 11.12
CA ASP A 138 -20.56 6.45 10.23
C ASP A 138 -20.17 5.88 8.85
N LEU A 139 -20.12 4.56 8.70
CA LEU A 139 -19.87 3.90 7.41
C LEU A 139 -21.07 3.98 6.45
N GLU A 140 -22.26 4.34 6.94
CA GLU A 140 -23.50 4.53 6.14
C GLU A 140 -23.78 3.36 5.17
N ILE A 141 -23.75 2.12 5.71
CA ILE A 141 -23.95 0.91 4.90
C ILE A 141 -25.38 0.89 4.34
N GLU A 142 -25.52 1.02 3.03
CA GLU A 142 -26.84 1.08 2.38
C GLU A 142 -27.55 -0.27 2.29
N ASN A 143 -26.78 -1.36 2.09
CA ASN A 143 -27.33 -2.70 1.90
C ASN A 143 -26.67 -3.69 2.89
N PHE A 144 -27.43 -4.09 3.89
CA PHE A 144 -26.96 -5.08 4.86
C PHE A 144 -27.10 -6.49 4.32
N ASN A 145 -25.96 -7.19 4.26
CA ASN A 145 -25.82 -8.62 4.07
C ASN A 145 -24.69 -9.13 4.96
N GLU A 146 -24.45 -10.44 5.03
CA GLU A 146 -23.40 -11.03 5.86
C GLU A 146 -22.03 -10.39 5.60
N GLU A 147 -21.64 -10.32 4.33
CA GLU A 147 -20.34 -9.77 3.91
C GLU A 147 -20.19 -8.29 4.31
N ASN A 148 -21.21 -7.46 4.04
CA ASN A 148 -21.15 -6.03 4.34
C ASN A 148 -21.17 -5.73 5.85
N ILE A 149 -21.87 -6.55 6.65
CA ILE A 149 -21.84 -6.42 8.11
C ILE A 149 -20.45 -6.74 8.65
N ILE A 150 -19.85 -7.86 8.24
CA ILE A 150 -18.50 -8.23 8.66
C ILE A 150 -17.47 -7.21 8.16
N THR A 151 -17.54 -6.80 6.89
CA THR A 151 -16.68 -5.75 6.33
C THR A 151 -16.82 -4.44 7.10
N GLY A 152 -18.04 -4.07 7.50
CA GLY A 152 -18.29 -2.88 8.31
C GLY A 152 -17.64 -2.95 9.69
N LEU A 153 -17.72 -4.11 10.38
CA LEU A 153 -17.03 -4.33 11.65
C LEU A 153 -15.50 -4.18 11.51
N LEU A 154 -14.93 -4.81 10.48
CA LEU A 154 -13.50 -4.71 10.17
C LEU A 154 -13.09 -3.27 9.81
N SER A 155 -13.92 -2.59 9.02
CA SER A 155 -13.74 -1.18 8.62
C SER A 155 -13.74 -0.26 9.84
N ALA A 156 -14.65 -0.47 10.79
CA ALA A 156 -14.69 0.31 12.03
C ALA A 156 -13.50 0.04 12.96
N ILE A 157 -12.94 -1.19 12.97
CA ILE A 157 -11.69 -1.52 13.67
C ILE A 157 -10.51 -0.80 13.01
N CYS A 158 -10.39 -0.89 11.70
CA CYS A 158 -9.31 -0.26 10.94
C CYS A 158 -9.50 1.26 10.75
N ARG A 159 -10.63 1.81 11.19
CA ARG A 159 -10.99 3.24 11.07
C ARG A 159 -10.98 3.72 9.61
N THR A 160 -11.42 2.87 8.70
CA THR A 160 -11.59 3.26 7.29
C THR A 160 -12.77 4.22 7.14
N ARG A 161 -12.79 4.97 6.05
CA ARG A 161 -13.88 5.93 5.77
C ARG A 161 -15.07 5.29 5.07
N THR A 162 -14.85 4.16 4.44
CA THR A 162 -15.86 3.43 3.66
C THR A 162 -15.92 1.98 4.08
N CYS A 163 -17.06 1.33 3.88
CA CYS A 163 -17.23 -0.11 4.07
C CYS A 163 -16.62 -0.84 2.87
N SER A 164 -15.30 -1.04 2.90
CA SER A 164 -14.55 -1.71 1.82
C SER A 164 -13.48 -2.64 2.39
N PHE A 165 -13.53 -3.91 2.01
CA PHE A 165 -12.52 -4.89 2.45
C PHE A 165 -11.12 -4.57 1.88
N GLU A 166 -11.04 -4.02 0.67
CA GLU A 166 -9.77 -3.56 0.10
C GLU A 166 -9.14 -2.43 0.92
N GLU A 167 -9.97 -1.50 1.44
CA GLU A 167 -9.47 -0.46 2.35
C GLU A 167 -9.00 -1.02 3.69
N VAL A 168 -9.69 -2.02 4.22
CA VAL A 168 -9.27 -2.73 5.43
C VAL A 168 -7.88 -3.34 5.24
N ILE A 169 -7.68 -4.11 4.16
CA ILE A 169 -6.38 -4.70 3.85
C ILE A 169 -5.32 -3.61 3.64
N ARG A 170 -5.65 -2.54 2.92
CA ARG A 170 -4.71 -1.42 2.68
C ARG A 170 -4.24 -0.82 4.01
N VAL A 171 -5.16 -0.49 4.93
CA VAL A 171 -4.80 0.06 6.25
C VAL A 171 -3.95 -0.93 7.05
N MET A 172 -4.29 -2.21 7.06
CA MET A 172 -3.50 -3.23 7.75
C MET A 172 -2.07 -3.33 7.22
N LEU A 173 -1.88 -3.18 5.92
CA LEU A 173 -0.57 -3.26 5.27
C LEU A 173 0.23 -1.95 5.33
N THR A 174 -0.46 -0.78 5.37
CA THR A 174 0.22 0.53 5.37
C THR A 174 0.50 1.06 6.78
N ASP A 175 -0.42 0.85 7.72
CA ASP A 175 -0.37 1.45 9.06
C ASP A 175 0.00 0.44 10.16
N GLY A 176 0.26 -0.81 9.79
CA GLY A 176 0.60 -1.90 10.70
C GLY A 176 1.81 -2.70 10.26
N GLU A 177 2.47 -3.35 11.23
CA GLU A 177 3.51 -4.33 10.96
C GLU A 177 2.89 -5.64 10.45
N LEU A 178 3.66 -6.44 9.70
CA LEU A 178 3.15 -7.71 9.17
C LEU A 178 3.05 -8.81 10.24
N ALA A 179 4.03 -8.87 11.15
CA ALA A 179 4.11 -9.92 12.16
C ALA A 179 3.19 -9.67 13.36
N ASP A 180 3.29 -8.47 13.97
CA ASP A 180 2.52 -8.07 15.15
C ASP A 180 1.53 -6.96 14.80
N ASN A 181 0.60 -7.26 13.90
CA ASN A 181 -0.34 -6.28 13.39
C ASN A 181 -1.40 -5.92 14.44
N LYS A 182 -1.40 -4.66 14.86
CA LYS A 182 -2.34 -4.13 15.88
C LYS A 182 -3.80 -4.30 15.49
N PHE A 183 -4.13 -4.15 14.21
CA PHE A 183 -5.51 -4.30 13.72
C PHE A 183 -5.94 -5.74 13.72
N LEU A 184 -5.05 -6.66 13.28
CA LEU A 184 -5.33 -8.09 13.29
C LEU A 184 -5.54 -8.62 14.72
N SER A 185 -4.80 -8.09 15.70
CA SER A 185 -4.98 -8.40 17.13
C SER A 185 -6.33 -7.91 17.64
N GLU A 186 -6.81 -6.75 17.19
CA GLU A 186 -8.16 -6.29 17.53
C GLU A 186 -9.24 -7.12 16.82
N VAL A 187 -9.03 -7.52 15.57
CA VAL A 187 -9.93 -8.43 14.84
C VAL A 187 -10.10 -9.75 15.58
N ASP A 188 -9.01 -10.34 16.05
CA ASP A 188 -9.03 -11.57 16.85
C ASP A 188 -9.77 -11.38 18.18
N LYS A 189 -9.50 -10.30 18.90
CA LYS A 189 -10.17 -9.94 20.16
C LYS A 189 -11.69 -9.90 20.05
N TYR A 190 -12.23 -9.49 18.91
CA TYR A 190 -13.67 -9.42 18.66
C TYR A 190 -14.24 -10.67 17.97
N GLY A 191 -13.43 -11.72 17.80
CA GLY A 191 -13.84 -12.98 17.20
C GLY A 191 -14.17 -12.89 15.72
N LEU A 192 -13.48 -11.99 14.99
CA LEU A 192 -13.65 -11.73 13.56
C LEU A 192 -12.54 -12.36 12.71
N LEU A 193 -11.59 -13.09 13.32
CA LEU A 193 -10.39 -13.55 12.62
C LEU A 193 -10.72 -14.56 11.52
N ASP A 194 -11.60 -15.52 11.78
CA ASP A 194 -12.02 -16.50 10.78
C ASP A 194 -12.80 -15.84 9.64
N ASP A 195 -13.68 -14.89 9.97
CA ASP A 195 -14.45 -14.12 8.98
C ASP A 195 -13.54 -13.24 8.13
N PHE A 196 -12.49 -12.65 8.72
CA PHE A 196 -11.46 -11.90 8.00
C PHE A 196 -10.72 -12.75 6.98
N TRP A 197 -10.26 -13.96 7.36
CA TRP A 197 -9.56 -14.84 6.43
C TRP A 197 -10.48 -15.39 5.34
N LYS A 198 -11.75 -15.61 5.65
CA LYS A 198 -12.79 -15.95 4.66
C LYS A 198 -12.95 -14.84 3.61
N LEU A 199 -12.94 -13.58 4.02
CA LEU A 199 -12.95 -12.43 3.10
C LEU A 199 -11.65 -12.32 2.29
N CYS A 200 -10.49 -12.63 2.87
CA CYS A 200 -9.24 -12.72 2.11
C CYS A 200 -9.32 -13.78 1.00
N GLU A 201 -9.95 -14.93 1.25
CA GLU A 201 -10.20 -15.93 0.22
C GLU A 201 -11.17 -15.39 -0.84
N GLN A 202 -12.28 -14.80 -0.43
CA GLN A 202 -13.31 -14.30 -1.35
C GLN A 202 -12.80 -13.17 -2.25
N HIS A 203 -12.02 -12.23 -1.72
CA HIS A 203 -11.55 -11.06 -2.46
C HIS A 203 -10.23 -11.31 -3.20
N PHE A 204 -9.28 -12.00 -2.57
CA PHE A 204 -7.93 -12.17 -3.08
C PHE A 204 -7.56 -13.62 -3.40
N GLY A 205 -8.44 -14.58 -3.18
CA GLY A 205 -8.18 -15.99 -3.43
C GLY A 205 -7.05 -16.56 -2.56
N TYR A 206 -6.83 -15.98 -1.39
CA TYR A 206 -5.79 -16.41 -0.47
C TYR A 206 -6.32 -17.44 0.53
N THR A 207 -5.69 -18.62 0.54
CA THR A 207 -5.99 -19.71 1.48
C THR A 207 -4.71 -20.31 2.03
N ASP A 208 -4.67 -20.55 3.33
CA ASP A 208 -3.55 -21.23 4.01
C ASP A 208 -4.08 -21.96 5.25
N VAL A 209 -3.43 -23.05 5.65
CA VAL A 209 -3.75 -23.79 6.90
C VAL A 209 -3.50 -22.93 8.13
N LYS A 210 -2.49 -22.07 8.08
CA LYS A 210 -2.16 -21.07 9.10
C LYS A 210 -1.95 -19.73 8.41
N PRO A 211 -3.05 -19.00 8.13
CA PRO A 211 -2.97 -17.76 7.40
C PRO A 211 -2.27 -16.67 8.21
N THR A 212 -1.47 -15.86 7.53
CA THR A 212 -0.79 -14.68 8.08
C THR A 212 -0.76 -13.55 7.06
N LEU A 213 -0.65 -12.30 7.52
CA LEU A 213 -0.51 -11.15 6.61
C LEU A 213 0.76 -11.24 5.76
N GLU A 214 1.84 -11.78 6.31
CA GLU A 214 3.09 -11.98 5.59
C GLU A 214 2.88 -12.91 4.37
N LYS A 215 2.23 -14.07 4.57
CA LYS A 215 1.93 -14.99 3.47
C LYS A 215 0.94 -14.40 2.46
N LEU A 216 -0.03 -13.63 2.93
CA LEU A 216 -0.97 -12.90 2.05
C LEU A 216 -0.19 -11.93 1.15
N VAL A 217 0.73 -11.15 1.71
CA VAL A 217 1.59 -10.22 0.96
C VAL A 217 2.47 -10.98 -0.04
N VAL A 218 3.10 -12.09 0.36
CA VAL A 218 3.86 -12.94 -0.58
C VAL A 218 2.97 -13.40 -1.73
N THR A 219 1.73 -13.86 -1.44
CA THR A 219 0.76 -14.27 -2.48
C THR A 219 0.43 -13.12 -3.44
N MET A 220 0.24 -11.90 -2.91
CA MET A 220 -0.04 -10.71 -3.71
C MET A 220 1.14 -10.38 -4.64
N PHE A 221 2.36 -10.31 -4.12
CA PHE A 221 3.55 -9.99 -4.92
C PHE A 221 3.89 -11.06 -5.94
N VAL A 222 3.77 -12.34 -5.61
CA VAL A 222 4.00 -13.45 -6.56
C VAL A 222 2.96 -13.44 -7.66
N THR A 223 1.69 -13.26 -7.33
CA THR A 223 0.60 -13.19 -8.32
C THR A 223 0.75 -11.97 -9.23
N TYR A 224 1.16 -10.83 -8.68
CA TYR A 224 1.45 -9.61 -9.43
C TYR A 224 2.63 -9.80 -10.39
N THR A 225 3.72 -10.44 -9.91
CA THR A 225 4.89 -10.79 -10.73
C THR A 225 4.51 -11.68 -11.90
N ALA A 226 3.65 -12.67 -11.67
CA ALA A 226 3.22 -13.63 -12.69
C ALA A 226 2.58 -12.99 -13.93
N LYS A 227 1.97 -11.80 -13.77
CA LYS A 227 1.37 -11.05 -14.89
C LYS A 227 2.42 -10.45 -15.81
N TYR A 228 3.54 -10.01 -15.27
CA TYR A 228 4.49 -9.16 -15.97
C TYR A 228 5.79 -9.86 -16.37
N ILE A 229 6.04 -11.04 -15.83
CA ILE A 229 7.19 -11.86 -16.24
C ILE A 229 6.94 -12.51 -17.61
N GLY A 230 7.92 -12.45 -18.50
CA GLY A 230 7.80 -13.03 -19.85
C GLY A 230 7.93 -14.54 -19.87
N GLY A 231 8.60 -15.12 -18.87
CA GLY A 231 8.83 -16.55 -18.71
C GLY A 231 7.90 -17.22 -17.69
N GLU A 232 8.16 -18.50 -17.42
CA GLU A 232 7.46 -19.21 -16.33
C GLU A 232 7.96 -18.75 -14.96
N LEU A 233 7.07 -18.61 -13.99
CA LEU A 233 7.46 -18.37 -12.59
C LEU A 233 8.37 -19.48 -12.06
N PRO A 234 9.30 -19.14 -11.12
CA PRO A 234 10.07 -20.14 -10.39
C PRO A 234 9.16 -21.20 -9.77
N LYS A 235 9.51 -22.47 -9.93
CA LYS A 235 8.67 -23.59 -9.45
C LYS A 235 8.22 -23.45 -7.98
N PRO A 236 9.10 -23.04 -7.04
CA PRO A 236 8.70 -22.87 -5.63
C PRO A 236 7.65 -21.77 -5.41
N TRP A 237 7.57 -20.80 -6.33
CA TRP A 237 6.65 -19.66 -6.17
C TRP A 237 5.23 -20.00 -6.64
N LYS A 238 5.06 -21.03 -7.48
CA LYS A 238 3.75 -21.42 -8.04
C LYS A 238 2.71 -21.75 -6.96
N VAL A 239 3.15 -22.14 -5.75
CA VAL A 239 2.24 -22.43 -4.62
C VAL A 239 1.58 -21.17 -4.03
N PHE A 240 2.14 -19.98 -4.29
CA PHE A 240 1.60 -18.71 -3.84
C PHE A 240 0.69 -18.04 -4.86
N LEU A 241 0.42 -18.66 -6.01
CA LEU A 241 -0.46 -18.06 -7.02
C LEU A 241 -1.91 -18.05 -6.55
N SER A 242 -2.54 -16.89 -6.66
CA SER A 242 -3.97 -16.75 -6.43
C SER A 242 -4.78 -16.95 -7.71
N TYR A 243 -5.95 -17.59 -7.58
CA TYR A 243 -6.95 -17.70 -8.64
C TYR A 243 -7.74 -16.40 -8.86
N LYS A 244 -7.63 -15.42 -7.94
CA LYS A 244 -8.22 -14.05 -8.02
C LYS A 244 -7.20 -13.02 -8.52
N ALA A 245 -6.36 -13.39 -9.46
CA ALA A 245 -5.27 -12.55 -9.96
C ALA A 245 -5.72 -11.14 -10.36
N GLY A 246 -6.89 -10.97 -10.99
CA GLY A 246 -7.41 -9.65 -11.39
C GLY A 246 -7.59 -8.68 -10.23
N ASN A 247 -8.14 -9.15 -9.11
CA ASN A 247 -8.35 -8.32 -7.92
C ASN A 247 -7.01 -7.93 -7.27
N ILE A 248 -6.08 -8.88 -7.18
CA ILE A 248 -4.74 -8.63 -6.66
C ILE A 248 -4.01 -7.58 -7.51
N ILE A 249 -4.07 -7.73 -8.84
CA ILE A 249 -3.42 -6.80 -9.76
C ILE A 249 -3.97 -5.38 -9.57
N ALA A 250 -5.29 -5.22 -9.53
CA ALA A 250 -5.91 -3.92 -9.32
C ALA A 250 -5.52 -3.30 -7.96
N PHE A 251 -5.49 -4.10 -6.92
CA PHE A 251 -5.06 -3.67 -5.58
C PHE A 251 -3.59 -3.24 -5.57
N MET A 252 -2.70 -4.05 -6.14
CA MET A 252 -1.26 -3.77 -6.20
C MET A 252 -0.94 -2.56 -7.07
N ASP A 253 -1.61 -2.41 -8.23
CA ASP A 253 -1.49 -1.23 -9.09
C ASP A 253 -1.89 0.04 -8.32
N ASN A 254 -2.96 0.00 -7.53
CA ASN A 254 -3.37 1.13 -6.68
C ASN A 254 -2.33 1.43 -5.59
N LEU A 255 -1.81 0.40 -4.91
CA LEU A 255 -0.82 0.57 -3.84
C LEU A 255 0.49 1.16 -4.38
N MET A 256 0.96 0.70 -5.55
CA MET A 256 2.18 1.14 -6.20
C MET A 256 2.09 2.56 -6.76
N ASN A 257 0.98 2.91 -7.41
CA ASN A 257 0.84 4.19 -8.12
C ASN A 257 0.35 5.34 -7.23
N ASN A 258 -0.17 5.05 -6.03
CA ASN A 258 -0.65 6.09 -5.12
C ASN A 258 0.52 6.68 -4.33
N ILE A 259 0.73 7.98 -4.43
CA ILE A 259 1.82 8.72 -3.76
C ILE A 259 1.84 8.52 -2.24
N LEU A 260 0.68 8.25 -1.62
CA LEU A 260 0.57 8.02 -0.17
C LEU A 260 1.06 6.62 0.24
N TYR A 261 1.03 5.64 -0.67
CA TYR A 261 1.28 4.24 -0.34
C TYR A 261 2.50 3.65 -1.03
N ARG A 262 3.06 4.33 -2.05
CA ARG A 262 4.17 3.80 -2.84
C ARG A 262 5.43 3.53 -2.02
N GLY A 263 5.69 4.36 -1.00
CA GLY A 263 6.82 4.12 -0.08
C GLY A 263 6.66 2.80 0.68
N ARG A 264 5.44 2.52 1.15
CA ARG A 264 5.15 1.25 1.81
C ARG A 264 5.15 0.06 0.85
N TYR A 265 4.69 0.27 -0.39
CA TYR A 265 4.85 -0.73 -1.45
C TYR A 265 6.31 -1.13 -1.64
N ASP A 266 7.22 -0.15 -1.69
CA ASP A 266 8.67 -0.39 -1.84
C ASP A 266 9.25 -1.22 -0.67
N GLU A 267 8.84 -0.90 0.57
CA GLU A 267 9.26 -1.65 1.75
C GLU A 267 8.75 -3.10 1.72
N LEU A 268 7.47 -3.29 1.40
CA LEU A 268 6.88 -4.63 1.26
C LEU A 268 7.53 -5.41 0.12
N SER A 269 7.78 -4.75 -1.01
CA SER A 269 8.50 -5.32 -2.15
C SER A 269 9.90 -5.79 -1.77
N ALA A 270 10.66 -4.97 -1.03
CA ALA A 270 12.00 -5.33 -0.57
C ALA A 270 11.97 -6.50 0.43
N HIS A 271 11.00 -6.50 1.35
CA HIS A 271 10.80 -7.58 2.30
C HIS A 271 10.52 -8.91 1.60
N VAL A 272 9.56 -8.93 0.67
CA VAL A 272 9.21 -10.13 -0.11
C VAL A 272 10.37 -10.57 -1.00
N ALA A 273 11.06 -9.62 -1.65
CA ALA A 273 12.23 -9.91 -2.50
C ALA A 273 13.34 -10.61 -1.73
N SER A 274 13.59 -10.18 -0.50
CA SER A 274 14.56 -10.83 0.40
C SER A 274 14.11 -12.23 0.79
N GLY A 275 12.86 -12.40 1.22
CA GLY A 275 12.30 -13.69 1.65
C GLY A 275 12.28 -14.73 0.53
N LEU A 276 11.97 -14.31 -0.70
CA LEU A 276 11.93 -15.17 -1.90
C LEU A 276 13.30 -15.32 -2.59
N ASN A 277 14.33 -14.59 -2.15
CA ASN A 277 15.63 -14.51 -2.79
C ASN A 277 15.53 -14.25 -4.31
N VAL A 278 14.86 -13.14 -4.67
CA VAL A 278 14.52 -12.78 -6.06
C VAL A 278 15.75 -12.78 -6.97
N GLN A 279 16.89 -12.24 -6.51
CA GLN A 279 18.12 -12.22 -7.30
C GLN A 279 18.57 -13.62 -7.73
N LYS A 280 18.51 -14.59 -6.83
CA LYS A 280 18.85 -15.99 -7.16
C LYS A 280 17.76 -16.64 -8.00
N ALA A 281 16.49 -16.37 -7.70
CA ALA A 281 15.37 -16.98 -8.41
C ALA A 281 15.31 -16.57 -9.88
N PHE A 282 15.78 -15.35 -10.22
CA PHE A 282 15.78 -14.79 -11.56
C PHE A 282 17.17 -14.77 -12.24
N SER A 283 18.19 -15.40 -11.64
CA SER A 283 19.55 -15.40 -12.20
C SER A 283 19.65 -15.95 -13.62
N ASP A 284 18.79 -16.91 -13.96
CA ASP A 284 18.81 -17.61 -15.25
C ASP A 284 17.77 -17.06 -16.26
N TYR A 285 17.05 -15.98 -15.89
CA TYR A 285 16.06 -15.37 -16.76
C TYR A 285 16.71 -14.40 -17.75
N SER A 286 16.16 -14.38 -18.96
CA SER A 286 16.59 -13.40 -19.97
C SER A 286 16.12 -12.00 -19.64
N PRO A 287 16.79 -10.94 -20.14
CA PRO A 287 16.28 -9.58 -19.98
C PRO A 287 14.88 -9.39 -20.56
N ASP A 288 14.53 -10.06 -21.64
CA ASP A 288 13.21 -10.01 -22.26
C ASP A 288 12.12 -10.55 -21.32
N ASP A 289 12.44 -11.57 -20.52
CA ASP A 289 11.53 -12.11 -19.51
C ASP A 289 11.29 -11.13 -18.36
N LEU A 290 12.30 -10.32 -18.00
CA LEU A 290 12.29 -9.46 -16.81
C LEU A 290 11.90 -8.00 -17.09
N VAL A 291 12.09 -7.52 -18.32
CA VAL A 291 11.96 -6.09 -18.64
C VAL A 291 10.60 -5.47 -18.33
N ASN A 292 9.55 -6.28 -18.28
CA ASN A 292 8.20 -5.85 -17.95
C ASN A 292 7.87 -6.01 -16.44
N CYS A 293 8.71 -6.72 -15.69
CA CYS A 293 8.47 -7.04 -14.29
C CYS A 293 8.89 -5.85 -13.41
N ASP A 294 7.90 -5.09 -12.92
CA ASP A 294 8.10 -3.90 -12.07
C ASP A 294 7.70 -4.17 -10.62
N THR A 295 7.84 -5.41 -10.18
CA THR A 295 7.43 -5.83 -8.84
C THR A 295 8.52 -5.59 -7.80
N PHE A 296 9.79 -5.75 -8.19
CA PHE A 296 10.92 -5.72 -7.27
C PHE A 296 12.07 -4.89 -7.82
N LEU A 297 12.65 -4.02 -6.99
CA LEU A 297 13.90 -3.31 -7.30
C LEU A 297 15.04 -4.28 -7.66
N ALA A 298 15.03 -5.49 -7.10
CA ALA A 298 16.01 -6.53 -7.40
C ALA A 298 16.04 -6.92 -8.89
N VAL A 299 14.94 -6.73 -9.62
CA VAL A 299 14.89 -6.95 -11.09
C VAL A 299 15.77 -5.93 -11.81
N ASP A 300 15.71 -4.65 -11.42
CA ASP A 300 16.59 -3.62 -11.97
C ASP A 300 18.06 -3.91 -11.70
N GLN A 301 18.38 -4.39 -10.50
CA GLN A 301 19.76 -4.77 -10.18
C GLN A 301 20.28 -5.90 -11.09
N ILE A 302 19.43 -6.88 -11.41
CA ILE A 302 19.77 -7.97 -12.35
C ILE A 302 19.97 -7.42 -13.77
N LEU A 303 19.06 -6.59 -14.26
CA LEU A 303 19.12 -6.00 -15.59
C LEU A 303 20.32 -5.06 -15.75
N ILE A 304 20.59 -4.22 -14.77
CA ILE A 304 21.75 -3.31 -14.76
C ILE A 304 23.04 -4.12 -14.83
N LYS A 305 23.19 -5.14 -13.99
CA LYS A 305 24.35 -6.01 -14.01
C LYS A 305 24.54 -6.68 -15.38
N TRP A 306 23.48 -7.22 -15.96
CA TRP A 306 23.52 -7.84 -17.28
C TRP A 306 23.92 -6.84 -18.36
N ILE A 307 23.40 -5.61 -18.34
CA ILE A 307 23.77 -4.55 -19.28
C ILE A 307 25.26 -4.20 -19.14
N VAL A 308 25.74 -4.02 -17.92
CA VAL A 308 27.18 -3.73 -17.66
C VAL A 308 28.08 -4.82 -18.21
N GLU A 309 27.78 -6.09 -17.96
CA GLU A 309 28.55 -7.23 -18.47
C GLU A 309 28.58 -7.23 -20.00
N ARG A 310 27.46 -6.93 -20.65
CA ARG A 310 27.36 -6.85 -22.10
C ARG A 310 28.14 -5.67 -22.68
N LEU A 311 28.06 -4.51 -22.08
CA LEU A 311 28.82 -3.32 -22.49
C LEU A 311 30.33 -3.50 -22.32
N LEU A 312 30.78 -4.13 -21.24
CA LEU A 312 32.19 -4.49 -21.03
C LEU A 312 32.72 -5.51 -22.06
N ALA A 313 31.84 -6.33 -22.60
CA ALA A 313 32.17 -7.22 -23.72
C ALA A 313 32.04 -6.51 -25.11
N GLU A 314 31.78 -5.22 -25.13
CA GLU A 314 31.55 -4.39 -26.32
C GLU A 314 30.44 -4.94 -27.25
N ASP A 315 29.50 -5.69 -26.65
CA ASP A 315 28.36 -6.25 -27.36
C ASP A 315 27.24 -5.19 -27.49
N VAL A 316 27.33 -4.40 -28.55
CA VAL A 316 26.35 -3.38 -28.94
C VAL A 316 25.51 -3.82 -30.16
N GLY A 317 25.58 -5.09 -30.53
CA GLY A 317 24.81 -5.67 -31.64
C GLY A 317 23.33 -5.79 -31.28
N ALA A 318 22.45 -5.49 -32.26
CA ALA A 318 21.03 -5.84 -32.16
C ALA A 318 20.88 -7.35 -32.41
N THR A 319 20.27 -8.08 -31.46
CA THR A 319 19.79 -9.43 -31.70
C THR A 319 18.34 -9.39 -32.21
N LEU A 320 18.00 -10.25 -33.17
CA LEU A 320 16.71 -10.21 -33.91
C LEU A 320 15.47 -10.38 -33.01
N ASP A 321 15.63 -10.99 -31.83
CA ASP A 321 14.52 -11.36 -30.94
C ASP A 321 14.66 -10.78 -29.53
N SER A 322 15.65 -9.94 -29.26
CA SER A 322 15.85 -9.33 -27.93
C SER A 322 15.87 -7.81 -27.99
N LEU A 323 15.47 -7.17 -26.89
CA LEU A 323 15.53 -5.75 -26.74
C LEU A 323 17.00 -5.26 -26.72
N THR A 324 17.27 -4.16 -27.39
CA THR A 324 18.57 -3.48 -27.31
C THR A 324 18.75 -2.80 -25.93
N THR A 325 20.00 -2.58 -25.54
CA THR A 325 20.30 -1.86 -24.29
C THR A 325 19.57 -0.52 -24.19
N PRO A 326 19.54 0.36 -25.20
CA PRO A 326 18.76 1.60 -25.15
C PRO A 326 17.26 1.38 -24.91
N GLN A 327 16.67 0.37 -25.55
CA GLN A 327 15.24 0.06 -25.37
C GLN A 327 14.93 -0.40 -23.94
N ILE A 328 15.81 -1.19 -23.32
CA ILE A 328 15.67 -1.61 -21.92
C ILE A 328 15.82 -0.38 -21.01
N CYS A 329 16.86 0.43 -21.21
CA CYS A 329 17.13 1.63 -20.41
C CYS A 329 15.96 2.64 -20.48
N GLU A 330 15.44 2.92 -21.69
CA GLU A 330 14.31 3.82 -21.87
C GLU A 330 13.06 3.30 -21.16
N LYS A 331 12.77 2.01 -21.29
CA LYS A 331 11.58 1.40 -20.68
C LYS A 331 11.66 1.40 -19.17
N ARG A 332 12.76 0.88 -18.61
CA ARG A 332 12.93 0.75 -17.16
C ARG A 332 13.00 2.09 -16.44
N SER A 333 13.62 3.12 -17.04
CA SER A 333 13.67 4.46 -16.45
C SER A 333 12.29 5.11 -16.27
N LYS A 334 11.27 4.65 -17.00
CA LYS A 334 9.90 5.17 -16.93
C LYS A 334 8.99 4.34 -15.99
N MET A 335 9.47 3.22 -15.47
CA MET A 335 8.71 2.33 -14.59
C MET A 335 8.81 2.79 -13.11
N HIS A 336 8.13 2.10 -12.21
CA HIS A 336 8.02 2.49 -10.81
C HIS A 336 9.36 2.76 -10.14
N PHE A 337 10.31 1.82 -10.28
CA PHE A 337 11.65 1.97 -9.70
C PHE A 337 12.58 2.89 -10.50
N GLY A 338 12.12 3.42 -11.63
CA GLY A 338 12.88 4.38 -12.45
C GLY A 338 13.27 5.66 -11.70
N GLU A 339 12.54 6.06 -10.66
CA GLU A 339 12.94 7.17 -9.79
C GLU A 339 14.27 6.89 -9.05
N LYS A 340 14.55 5.63 -8.73
CA LYS A 340 15.78 5.19 -8.04
C LYS A 340 16.88 4.80 -9.01
N THR A 341 16.53 4.24 -10.16
CA THR A 341 17.46 3.59 -11.10
C THR A 341 17.65 4.35 -12.41
N GLY A 342 16.84 5.38 -12.66
CA GLY A 342 16.84 6.11 -13.93
C GLY A 342 18.16 6.78 -14.28
N GLY A 343 18.88 7.31 -13.28
CA GLY A 343 20.24 7.85 -13.46
C GLY A 343 21.23 6.78 -13.94
N CYS A 344 21.14 5.57 -13.35
CA CYS A 344 21.95 4.44 -13.75
C CYS A 344 21.62 4.00 -15.20
N TYR A 345 20.34 3.88 -15.57
CA TYR A 345 19.93 3.56 -16.93
C TYR A 345 20.34 4.64 -17.93
N GLN A 346 20.30 5.92 -17.56
CA GLN A 346 20.78 7.00 -18.39
C GLN A 346 22.29 6.89 -18.65
N MET A 347 23.09 6.58 -17.62
CA MET A 347 24.52 6.33 -17.74
C MET A 347 24.81 5.15 -18.68
N LEU A 348 24.08 4.02 -18.52
CA LEU A 348 24.25 2.83 -19.34
C LEU A 348 23.86 3.06 -20.82
N ASP A 349 22.80 3.82 -21.07
CA ASP A 349 22.42 4.22 -22.43
C ASP A 349 23.51 5.06 -23.10
N SER A 350 24.06 6.05 -22.38
CA SER A 350 25.16 6.86 -22.89
C SER A 350 26.43 6.03 -23.13
N ALA A 351 26.76 5.10 -22.25
CA ALA A 351 27.88 4.19 -22.46
C ALA A 351 27.66 3.32 -23.72
N TYR A 352 26.45 2.81 -23.94
CA TYR A 352 26.11 2.06 -25.16
C TYR A 352 26.37 2.90 -26.42
N GLN A 353 25.92 4.16 -26.46
CA GLN A 353 26.09 5.04 -27.61
C GLN A 353 27.58 5.30 -27.90
N ILE A 354 28.40 5.50 -26.86
CA ILE A 354 29.83 5.71 -26.97
C ILE A 354 30.55 4.47 -27.49
N ILE A 355 30.25 3.29 -26.92
CA ILE A 355 30.84 2.01 -27.34
C ILE A 355 30.45 1.68 -28.79
N GLN A 356 29.19 1.95 -29.18
CA GLN A 356 28.73 1.75 -30.54
C GLN A 356 29.49 2.64 -31.56
N ALA A 357 29.90 3.83 -31.15
CA ALA A 357 30.71 4.76 -31.96
C ALA A 357 32.20 4.42 -31.97
N GLY A 358 32.64 3.38 -31.25
CA GLY A 358 34.05 2.91 -31.26
C GLY A 358 34.52 2.58 -32.65
N ASN A 359 35.85 2.52 -32.85
CA ASN A 359 36.51 2.44 -34.15
C ASN A 359 36.30 3.68 -35.02
N TYR A 360 36.33 4.86 -34.40
CA TYR A 360 36.17 6.15 -35.04
C TYR A 360 37.17 6.37 -36.21
N ARG A 361 36.67 6.92 -37.32
CA ARG A 361 37.48 7.28 -38.48
C ARG A 361 37.31 8.76 -38.78
N CYS A 362 38.38 9.50 -38.58
CA CYS A 362 38.43 10.93 -38.88
C CYS A 362 38.70 11.15 -40.37
N PRO A 363 37.91 11.97 -41.09
CA PRO A 363 38.19 12.41 -42.44
C PRO A 363 39.52 13.17 -42.55
N ASP A 364 39.98 13.37 -43.79
CA ASP A 364 41.28 14.03 -44.02
C ASP A 364 41.14 15.52 -44.34
N SER A 365 39.98 16.00 -44.81
CA SER A 365 39.79 17.39 -45.16
C SER A 365 39.04 18.18 -44.10
N PHE A 366 39.42 19.45 -43.89
CA PHE A 366 38.74 20.34 -42.93
C PHE A 366 37.23 20.42 -43.14
N LYS A 367 36.79 20.53 -44.39
CA LYS A 367 35.35 20.62 -44.71
C LYS A 367 34.59 19.35 -44.31
N GLU A 368 35.21 18.20 -44.54
CA GLU A 368 34.58 16.90 -44.19
C GLU A 368 34.59 16.66 -42.70
N ILE A 369 35.68 16.99 -41.99
CA ILE A 369 35.76 16.92 -40.52
C ILE A 369 34.65 17.78 -39.92
N LEU A 370 34.52 19.04 -40.38
CA LEU A 370 33.48 19.93 -39.85
C LEU A 370 32.08 19.46 -40.14
N ARG A 371 31.83 18.94 -41.36
CA ARG A 371 30.53 18.38 -41.73
C ARG A 371 30.19 17.14 -40.84
N GLN A 372 31.13 16.21 -40.74
CA GLN A 372 30.94 15.01 -39.93
C GLN A 372 30.67 15.35 -38.45
N TYR A 373 31.44 16.34 -37.90
CA TYR A 373 31.19 16.81 -36.57
C TYR A 373 29.77 17.39 -36.39
N GLN A 374 29.32 18.22 -37.32
CA GLN A 374 28.01 18.85 -37.28
C GLN A 374 26.85 17.85 -37.46
N GLU A 375 27.03 16.79 -38.21
CA GLU A 375 26.00 15.81 -38.52
C GLU A 375 25.99 14.63 -37.53
N GLU A 376 27.16 14.18 -37.03
CA GLU A 376 27.32 12.92 -36.30
C GLU A 376 28.16 13.05 -35.01
N ASP A 377 29.41 13.53 -35.09
CA ASP A 377 30.40 13.40 -34.01
C ASP A 377 30.05 14.20 -32.75
N PHE A 378 29.31 15.32 -32.88
CA PHE A 378 28.86 16.10 -31.74
C PHE A 378 28.05 15.27 -30.76
N ARG A 379 27.42 14.16 -31.22
CA ARG A 379 26.68 13.24 -30.38
C ARG A 379 27.58 12.50 -29.41
N LEU A 380 28.81 12.19 -29.83
CA LEU A 380 29.78 11.51 -28.97
C LEU A 380 30.19 12.42 -27.80
N ASP A 381 30.44 13.71 -28.06
CA ASP A 381 30.69 14.70 -27.03
C ASP A 381 29.49 14.88 -26.08
N TYR A 382 28.28 14.85 -26.65
CA TYR A 382 27.05 14.95 -25.89
C TYR A 382 26.86 13.72 -24.97
N GLU A 383 27.00 12.51 -25.49
CA GLU A 383 26.82 11.27 -24.72
C GLU A 383 27.92 11.09 -23.67
N TYR A 384 29.16 11.50 -23.95
CA TYR A 384 30.25 11.50 -22.96
C TYR A 384 29.92 12.40 -21.76
N ARG A 385 29.45 13.62 -21.99
CA ARG A 385 29.02 14.53 -20.91
C ARG A 385 27.80 13.98 -20.15
N ARG A 386 26.86 13.40 -20.86
CA ARG A 386 25.67 12.80 -20.30
C ARG A 386 26.03 11.58 -19.42
N PHE A 387 26.99 10.77 -19.87
CA PHE A 387 27.54 9.67 -19.09
C PHE A 387 28.09 10.16 -17.74
N TYR A 388 29.01 11.12 -17.77
CA TYR A 388 29.61 11.63 -16.54
C TYR A 388 28.61 12.37 -15.64
N SER A 389 27.69 13.13 -16.23
CA SER A 389 26.62 13.78 -15.46
C SER A 389 25.78 12.80 -14.70
N ALA A 390 25.51 11.62 -15.24
CA ALA A 390 24.77 10.56 -14.55
C ALA A 390 25.67 9.78 -13.58
N TYR A 391 26.89 9.43 -13.98
CA TYR A 391 27.86 8.70 -13.15
C TYR A 391 28.18 9.44 -11.85
N ASP A 392 28.43 10.75 -11.91
CA ASP A 392 28.76 11.57 -10.73
C ASP A 392 27.60 11.73 -9.73
N GLN A 393 26.39 11.40 -10.13
CA GLN A 393 25.20 11.43 -9.26
C GLN A 393 24.91 10.09 -8.60
N LEU A 394 25.64 9.03 -8.96
CA LEU A 394 25.45 7.72 -8.34
C LEU A 394 26.07 7.70 -6.94
N GLU A 395 25.36 7.15 -5.98
CA GLU A 395 25.87 6.97 -4.61
C GLU A 395 26.95 5.89 -4.53
N GLU A 396 26.84 4.81 -5.33
CA GLU A 396 27.77 3.70 -5.39
C GLU A 396 28.30 3.53 -6.82
N THR A 397 29.57 3.83 -7.03
CA THR A 397 30.21 3.82 -8.36
C THR A 397 31.16 2.64 -8.60
N ALA A 398 31.57 1.93 -7.54
CA ALA A 398 32.58 0.87 -7.63
C ALA A 398 32.27 -0.23 -8.68
N ALA A 399 31.01 -0.61 -8.82
CA ALA A 399 30.58 -1.59 -9.80
C ALA A 399 30.66 -1.10 -11.26
N PHE A 400 30.74 0.21 -11.47
CA PHE A 400 30.75 0.87 -12.79
C PHE A 400 32.15 1.40 -13.18
N GLU A 401 33.15 1.32 -12.31
CA GLU A 401 34.52 1.77 -12.64
C GLU A 401 35.08 1.14 -13.92
N PRO A 402 34.96 -0.18 -14.14
CA PRO A 402 35.46 -0.77 -15.38
C PRO A 402 34.76 -0.21 -16.64
N LEU A 403 33.45 0.07 -16.53
CA LEU A 403 32.68 0.67 -17.63
C LEU A 403 33.09 2.13 -17.88
N ARG A 404 33.34 2.90 -16.82
CA ARG A 404 33.87 4.24 -16.91
C ARG A 404 35.22 4.24 -17.62
N ASP A 405 36.11 3.34 -17.24
CA ASP A 405 37.46 3.25 -17.85
C ASP A 405 37.37 2.86 -19.32
N LEU A 406 36.45 2.00 -19.73
CA LEU A 406 36.20 1.66 -21.13
C LEU A 406 35.69 2.89 -21.91
N VAL A 407 34.69 3.60 -21.37
CA VAL A 407 34.15 4.84 -21.98
C VAL A 407 35.21 5.90 -22.14
N GLU A 408 36.06 6.10 -21.09
CA GLU A 408 37.16 7.04 -21.11
C GLU A 408 38.20 6.66 -22.20
N ASN A 409 38.54 5.37 -22.32
CA ASN A 409 39.45 4.87 -23.32
C ASN A 409 38.94 5.15 -24.75
N ILE A 410 37.68 4.81 -25.03
CA ILE A 410 37.07 5.02 -26.35
C ILE A 410 37.03 6.51 -26.68
N TYR A 411 36.58 7.35 -25.74
CA TYR A 411 36.46 8.78 -25.99
C TYR A 411 37.84 9.47 -26.17
N THR A 412 38.79 9.18 -25.28
CA THR A 412 40.09 9.85 -25.27
C THR A 412 41.04 9.27 -26.32
N ASN A 413 41.22 7.93 -26.32
CA ASN A 413 42.29 7.31 -27.11
C ASN A 413 41.86 6.90 -28.53
N GLU A 414 40.54 6.65 -28.76
CA GLU A 414 40.08 6.30 -30.09
C GLU A 414 39.49 7.51 -30.82
N TYR A 415 38.69 8.35 -30.14
CA TYR A 415 38.04 9.48 -30.77
C TYR A 415 38.94 10.74 -30.77
N LEU A 416 39.32 11.24 -29.60
CA LEU A 416 40.08 12.51 -29.53
C LEU A 416 41.50 12.40 -30.11
N GLU A 417 42.20 11.27 -29.90
CA GLU A 417 43.52 11.06 -30.51
C GLU A 417 43.51 11.00 -32.05
N MET A 418 42.39 10.56 -32.63
CA MET A 418 42.22 10.53 -34.08
C MET A 418 41.75 11.90 -34.63
N LEU A 419 40.87 12.60 -33.90
CA LEU A 419 40.29 13.87 -34.33
C LEU A 419 41.26 15.06 -34.16
N LEU A 420 41.82 15.24 -32.97
CA LEU A 420 42.55 16.47 -32.61
C LEU A 420 43.78 16.77 -33.48
N PRO A 421 44.64 15.80 -33.81
CA PRO A 421 45.77 16.08 -34.69
C PRO A 421 45.32 16.53 -36.09
N LYS A 422 44.34 15.88 -36.68
CA LYS A 422 43.81 16.23 -38.01
C LYS A 422 43.09 17.57 -37.98
N TRP A 423 42.30 17.82 -36.95
CA TRP A 423 41.63 19.09 -36.75
C TRP A 423 42.65 20.25 -36.62
N ASN A 424 43.64 20.08 -35.75
CA ASN A 424 44.66 21.08 -35.54
C ASN A 424 45.50 21.39 -36.81
N ALA A 425 45.77 20.37 -37.61
CA ALA A 425 46.42 20.56 -38.90
C ALA A 425 45.52 21.31 -39.90
N ALA A 426 44.28 20.89 -40.00
CA ALA A 426 43.31 21.43 -40.95
C ALA A 426 42.92 22.89 -40.68
N ILE A 427 42.86 23.35 -39.43
CA ILE A 427 42.58 24.76 -39.10
C ILE A 427 43.74 25.70 -39.36
N GLN A 428 44.96 25.21 -39.56
CA GLN A 428 46.13 26.01 -39.91
C GLN A 428 46.25 26.27 -41.42
N GLU A 429 45.46 25.61 -42.27
CA GLU A 429 45.42 25.88 -43.71
C GLU A 429 44.93 27.31 -43.96
N PRO A 430 45.62 28.08 -44.81
CA PRO A 430 45.35 29.51 -45.04
C PRO A 430 43.91 29.83 -45.41
N ASP A 431 43.25 28.94 -46.13
CA ASP A 431 41.91 29.13 -46.68
C ASP A 431 40.83 28.38 -45.93
N ALA A 432 41.13 27.69 -44.79
CA ALA A 432 40.24 26.82 -44.07
C ALA A 432 38.88 27.47 -43.72
N PHE A 433 38.90 28.73 -43.34
CA PHE A 433 37.71 29.48 -42.92
C PHE A 433 37.06 30.33 -44.03
N MET A 434 37.72 30.51 -45.23
CA MET A 434 37.20 31.41 -46.25
C MET A 434 35.82 30.96 -46.84
N ALA A 435 35.59 29.68 -46.91
CA ALA A 435 34.35 29.10 -47.48
C ALA A 435 33.21 28.90 -46.46
N LEU A 436 33.48 29.13 -45.14
CA LEU A 436 32.53 28.86 -44.11
C LEU A 436 31.56 30.03 -43.85
N PRO A 437 30.29 29.76 -43.55
CA PRO A 437 29.34 30.76 -43.09
C PRO A 437 29.58 31.07 -41.61
N LEU A 438 30.61 31.88 -41.30
CA LEU A 438 30.95 32.24 -39.93
C LEU A 438 29.86 33.12 -39.31
N GLN A 439 29.63 32.96 -38.01
CA GLN A 439 28.62 33.71 -37.25
C GLN A 439 28.81 35.23 -37.37
N ARG A 440 30.06 35.70 -37.40
CA ARG A 440 30.38 37.12 -37.56
C ARG A 440 29.88 37.69 -38.90
N ASP A 441 29.73 36.86 -39.91
CA ASP A 441 29.29 37.26 -41.25
C ASP A 441 27.78 37.13 -41.44
N PHE A 442 27.06 36.60 -40.43
CA PHE A 442 25.65 36.32 -40.50
C PHE A 442 24.80 37.54 -40.88
N TYR A 443 25.04 38.66 -40.21
CA TYR A 443 24.36 39.92 -40.54
C TYR A 443 24.60 40.36 -41.97
N ALA A 444 25.85 40.38 -42.40
CA ALA A 444 26.19 40.81 -43.75
C ALA A 444 25.62 39.93 -44.85
N ARG A 445 25.57 38.62 -44.61
CA ARG A 445 25.05 37.59 -45.56
C ARG A 445 23.55 37.54 -45.62
N ASN A 446 22.86 37.61 -44.47
CA ASN A 446 21.46 37.25 -44.36
C ASN A 446 20.54 38.45 -44.07
N LEU A 447 21.00 39.47 -43.36
CA LEU A 447 20.16 40.56 -42.86
C LEU A 447 20.44 41.92 -43.49
N LYS A 448 21.65 42.20 -43.99
CA LYS A 448 22.00 43.51 -44.53
C LYS A 448 21.05 43.96 -45.62
N ASN A 449 20.59 43.09 -46.46
CA ASN A 449 19.69 43.35 -47.59
C ASN A 449 18.23 42.91 -47.35
N ALA A 450 17.87 42.54 -46.16
CA ALA A 450 16.52 42.12 -45.83
C ALA A 450 15.57 43.31 -45.94
N LYS A 451 14.49 43.18 -46.72
CA LYS A 451 13.46 44.20 -46.93
C LYS A 451 12.37 44.20 -45.86
N GLU A 452 12.32 43.15 -45.09
CA GLU A 452 11.31 42.95 -44.03
C GLU A 452 12.00 42.79 -42.67
N ARG A 453 11.24 43.09 -41.58
CA ARG A 453 11.72 42.89 -40.21
C ARG A 453 11.89 41.39 -39.93
N THR A 454 13.16 41.00 -39.71
CA THR A 454 13.50 39.60 -39.36
C THR A 454 13.88 39.54 -37.89
N VAL A 455 13.31 38.60 -37.18
CA VAL A 455 13.68 38.25 -35.80
C VAL A 455 14.57 37.02 -35.85
N VAL A 456 15.73 37.09 -35.24
CA VAL A 456 16.71 35.99 -35.17
C VAL A 456 16.83 35.54 -33.73
#